data_714a6a555558249e1370794b008e2595
#
_entry.id   714a6a555558249e1370794b008e2595
#
_cell.length_a   1.000
_cell.length_b   1.000
_cell.length_c   1.000
_cell.angle_alpha   90.00
_cell.angle_beta   90.00
_cell.angle_gamma   90.00
#
_symmetry.space_group_name_H-M   'P 1'
#
loop_
_entity.id
_entity.type
_entity.pdbx_description
1 polymer ?
#
loop_
_entity_poly.entity_id
_entity_poly.type
_entity_poly.pdbx_seq_one_letter_code
_entity_poly.pdbx_strand_id
1 'polypeptide(L)'
;MGWFRIVVFKMKKRLKMVILITVVLCLVVLWFGVDSGRPSFYKTATGKWNMLQETDDTIHNIEGHAIMQRGDEGSIKVEAGWPKVKNDSQHDTKQQEDEDDNQPGCFQRNPKQFSLSRLVGSFKIVMTKEGEIDTTKYASSQSELMKLLEMLGTVFSFVTSDAKSKIEILEAYRASEQGEHYATIESMLQYEKDTGIVLDNKKPSGARTLLRLHRALKFIMEFMNRMGKSTSDAKVSTMAYECYHETLANYHVWIVRKAAGMAFYTLPTRKNFLEKLCKEEEDVVLGLISELADTILPVYEQTEELYTKFDFHELP
;
A
#
# COMPACT_ATOMS: atom_id res chain seq x y z
N MET A 1 18.55 33.56 -19.94
CA MET A 1 17.23 32.92 -20.23
C MET A 1 17.11 32.23 -21.60
N GLY A 2 18.08 32.24 -22.45
CA GLY A 2 18.04 31.66 -23.82
C GLY A 2 18.39 30.17 -23.95
N TRP A 3 19.17 29.61 -23.04
CA TRP A 3 19.64 28.22 -23.15
C TRP A 3 18.59 27.15 -22.81
N PHE A 4 17.67 27.45 -21.91
CA PHE A 4 16.63 26.49 -21.48
C PHE A 4 15.59 26.21 -22.60
N ARG A 5 15.37 27.17 -23.50
CA ARG A 5 14.43 26.99 -24.64
C ARG A 5 14.94 26.07 -25.73
N ILE A 6 16.25 25.96 -25.92
CA ILE A 6 16.85 25.19 -27.04
C ILE A 6 16.94 23.69 -26.70
N VAL A 7 17.16 23.34 -25.43
CA VAL A 7 17.25 21.93 -24.99
C VAL A 7 15.89 21.24 -25.00
N VAL A 8 14.81 21.96 -24.67
CA VAL A 8 13.45 21.41 -24.63
C VAL A 8 12.87 21.12 -26.02
N PHE A 9 13.36 21.78 -27.08
CA PHE A 9 12.79 21.62 -28.42
C PHE A 9 13.21 20.33 -29.15
N LYS A 10 14.34 19.71 -28.78
CA LYS A 10 14.87 18.49 -29.43
C LYS A 10 14.48 17.17 -28.75
N MET A 11 13.77 17.20 -27.64
CA MET A 11 13.36 15.98 -26.91
C MET A 11 12.15 15.32 -27.57
N LYS A 12 12.20 13.98 -27.75
CA LYS A 12 11.04 13.20 -28.26
C LYS A 12 9.81 13.46 -27.36
N LYS A 13 8.61 13.56 -27.94
CA LYS A 13 7.34 13.86 -27.23
C LYS A 13 7.13 13.05 -25.95
N ARG A 14 7.50 11.78 -25.95
CA ARG A 14 7.41 10.88 -24.78
C ARG A 14 8.30 11.34 -23.62
N LEU A 15 9.52 11.79 -23.90
CA LEU A 15 10.44 12.25 -22.86
C LEU A 15 10.00 13.59 -22.25
N LYS A 16 9.42 14.49 -23.06
CA LYS A 16 8.82 15.74 -22.57
C LYS A 16 7.65 15.47 -21.64
N MET A 17 6.82 14.49 -21.95
CA MET A 17 5.68 14.08 -21.13
C MET A 17 6.14 13.47 -19.81
N VAL A 18 7.15 12.60 -19.81
CA VAL A 18 7.71 12.01 -18.59
C VAL A 18 8.31 13.08 -17.70
N ILE A 19 9.10 14.03 -18.23
CA ILE A 19 9.66 15.13 -17.44
C ILE A 19 8.57 16.02 -16.86
N LEU A 20 7.53 16.35 -17.64
CA LEU A 20 6.41 17.15 -17.17
C LEU A 20 5.66 16.44 -16.04
N ILE A 21 5.39 15.14 -16.18
CA ILE A 21 4.76 14.31 -15.14
C ILE A 21 5.65 14.28 -13.89
N THR A 22 6.96 14.06 -14.04
CA THR A 22 7.90 14.03 -12.90
C THR A 22 7.96 15.38 -12.18
N VAL A 23 7.99 16.49 -12.91
CA VAL A 23 7.99 17.85 -12.32
C VAL A 23 6.66 18.12 -11.59
N VAL A 24 5.53 17.75 -12.19
CA VAL A 24 4.21 17.91 -11.54
C VAL A 24 4.11 17.02 -10.30
N LEU A 25 4.62 15.79 -10.36
CA LEU A 25 4.65 14.89 -9.21
C LEU A 25 5.58 15.42 -8.10
N CYS A 26 6.75 15.98 -8.43
CA CYS A 26 7.64 16.63 -7.47
C CYS A 26 6.97 17.85 -6.82
N LEU A 27 6.25 18.67 -7.59
CA LEU A 27 5.52 19.81 -7.06
C LEU A 27 4.35 19.38 -6.14
N VAL A 28 3.67 18.30 -6.49
CA VAL A 28 2.62 17.70 -5.65
C VAL A 28 3.21 17.17 -4.34
N VAL A 29 4.33 16.45 -4.41
CA VAL A 29 5.05 15.95 -3.21
C VAL A 29 5.55 17.10 -2.35
N LEU A 30 6.10 18.17 -2.95
CA LEU A 30 6.53 19.36 -2.20
C LEU A 30 5.35 20.11 -1.57
N TRP A 31 4.20 20.13 -2.21
CA TRP A 31 3.01 20.83 -1.69
C TRP A 31 2.29 20.04 -0.58
N PHE A 32 2.24 18.71 -0.69
CA PHE A 32 1.71 17.84 0.37
C PHE A 32 2.74 17.51 1.45
N GLY A 33 4.04 17.63 1.17
CA GLY A 33 5.11 17.37 2.12
C GLY A 33 5.33 18.48 3.15
N VAL A 34 4.72 19.65 2.96
CA VAL A 34 4.88 20.81 3.86
C VAL A 34 3.89 20.77 5.04
N ASP A 35 2.81 19.95 4.96
CA ASP A 35 1.75 19.97 6.00
C ASP A 35 1.51 18.61 6.70
N SER A 36 2.33 17.62 6.43
CA SER A 36 2.28 16.35 7.16
C SER A 36 3.56 16.22 7.96
N GLY A 37 3.55 16.68 9.21
CA GLY A 37 4.54 16.25 10.18
C GLY A 37 4.60 14.72 10.13
N ARG A 38 5.65 14.15 9.52
CA ARG A 38 5.83 12.70 9.47
C ARG A 38 6.02 12.24 10.91
N PRO A 39 5.15 11.39 11.46
CA PRO A 39 5.43 10.82 12.76
C PRO A 39 6.69 9.97 12.62
N SER A 40 7.73 10.31 13.36
CA SER A 40 8.90 9.45 13.47
C SER A 40 8.59 8.37 14.48
N PHE A 41 8.49 7.12 14.01
CA PHE A 41 8.44 5.95 14.86
C PHE A 41 9.82 5.34 14.99
N TYR A 42 10.20 4.92 16.20
CA TYR A 42 11.42 4.13 16.40
C TYR A 42 11.10 2.77 16.98
N LYS A 43 11.86 1.76 16.57
CA LYS A 43 11.72 0.39 17.06
C LYS A 43 12.63 0.21 18.26
N THR A 44 12.07 -0.15 19.39
CA THR A 44 12.85 -0.47 20.59
C THR A 44 13.62 -1.78 20.42
N ALA A 45 14.65 -2.00 21.23
CA ALA A 45 15.41 -3.25 21.27
C ALA A 45 14.52 -4.49 21.53
N THR A 46 13.33 -4.30 22.10
CA THR A 46 12.32 -5.34 22.33
C THR A 46 11.38 -5.55 21.15
N GLY A 47 11.59 -4.85 20.02
CA GLY A 47 10.77 -4.99 18.81
C GLY A 47 9.49 -4.18 18.80
N LYS A 48 9.18 -3.40 19.84
CA LYS A 48 8.01 -2.51 19.90
C LYS A 48 8.26 -1.20 19.15
N TRP A 49 7.20 -0.66 18.53
CA TRP A 49 7.22 0.64 17.86
C TRP A 49 6.70 1.73 18.80
N ASN A 50 7.45 2.83 18.93
CA ASN A 50 7.03 4.01 19.69
C ASN A 50 7.07 5.24 18.79
N MET A 51 6.11 6.16 19.00
CA MET A 51 6.06 7.44 18.31
C MET A 51 7.04 8.40 18.99
N LEU A 52 7.93 9.05 18.21
CA LEU A 52 8.74 10.16 18.72
C LEU A 52 7.81 11.34 19.00
N GLN A 53 7.68 11.72 20.28
CA GLN A 53 7.15 13.02 20.64
C GLN A 53 8.27 14.03 20.46
N GLU A 54 8.16 14.93 19.51
CA GLU A 54 8.95 16.16 19.52
C GLU A 54 8.47 17.01 20.71
N THR A 55 9.18 16.89 21.81
CA THR A 55 9.12 17.91 22.87
C THR A 55 10.05 19.03 22.44
N ASP A 56 9.46 20.17 22.13
CA ASP A 56 10.13 21.43 21.85
C ASP A 56 10.71 21.99 23.17
N ASP A 57 11.80 21.39 23.64
CA ASP A 57 12.67 21.95 24.68
C ASP A 57 13.93 21.07 24.79
N THR A 58 15.03 21.66 24.41
CA THR A 58 16.41 21.42 24.83
C THR A 58 17.41 21.32 23.68
N ILE A 59 17.70 22.44 23.08
CA ILE A 59 19.07 22.68 22.59
C ILE A 59 19.84 23.24 23.79
N HIS A 60 20.53 22.40 24.53
CA HIS A 60 21.78 22.74 25.24
C HIS A 60 22.37 21.45 25.88
N ASN A 61 23.63 21.22 25.52
CA ASN A 61 24.61 20.35 26.20
C ASN A 61 24.40 18.85 26.21
N ILE A 62 25.18 18.16 25.38
CA ILE A 62 26.07 17.09 25.86
C ILE A 62 27.29 17.03 24.91
N GLU A 63 28.34 17.75 25.25
CA GLU A 63 29.72 17.37 24.96
C GLU A 63 30.16 16.30 26.00
N GLY A 64 30.81 15.24 25.52
CA GLY A 64 31.79 14.47 26.26
C GLY A 64 31.29 13.28 27.07
N HIS A 65 31.56 12.08 26.59
CA HIS A 65 32.56 11.17 27.13
C HIS A 65 32.53 9.81 26.41
N ALA A 66 33.54 9.57 25.61
CA ALA A 66 33.95 8.26 25.19
C ALA A 66 34.58 7.54 26.38
N ILE A 67 34.12 6.35 26.74
CA ILE A 67 34.87 5.38 27.52
C ILE A 67 34.95 4.08 26.73
N MET A 68 36.14 3.84 26.22
CA MET A 68 36.62 2.58 25.70
C MET A 68 36.89 1.66 26.86
N GLN A 69 36.33 0.46 26.92
CA GLN A 69 36.93 -0.67 27.66
C GLN A 69 37.00 -1.90 26.78
N ARG A 70 38.21 -2.38 26.68
CA ARG A 70 38.73 -3.55 25.98
C ARG A 70 38.87 -4.69 27.01
N GLY A 71 38.64 -5.94 26.57
CA GLY A 71 39.00 -7.17 27.29
C GLY A 71 38.14 -8.34 26.81
N ASP A 72 38.57 -9.19 26.20
CA ASP A 72 39.47 -10.35 26.09
C ASP A 72 38.68 -11.64 25.85
N GLU A 73 39.08 -12.31 24.81
CA GLU A 73 39.16 -13.75 24.46
C GLU A 73 38.35 -14.78 25.28
N GLY A 74 37.57 -15.59 24.56
CA GLY A 74 36.98 -16.83 25.07
C GLY A 74 36.35 -17.67 23.96
N SER A 75 37.20 -18.42 23.25
CA SER A 75 36.82 -19.41 22.23
C SER A 75 36.15 -20.60 22.88
N ILE A 76 34.92 -20.96 22.53
CA ILE A 76 34.33 -22.27 22.81
C ILE A 76 33.88 -22.90 21.48
N LYS A 77 34.62 -23.92 21.05
CA LYS A 77 34.21 -24.89 20.03
C LYS A 77 33.20 -25.85 20.63
N VAL A 78 32.05 -26.00 20.00
CA VAL A 78 31.15 -27.14 20.23
C VAL A 78 31.02 -27.91 18.92
N GLU A 79 31.67 -29.04 18.83
CA GLU A 79 31.40 -30.04 17.82
C GLU A 79 30.18 -30.87 18.24
N ALA A 80 29.15 -30.94 17.44
CA ALA A 80 28.09 -31.94 17.54
C ALA A 80 27.92 -32.62 16.19
N GLY A 81 28.45 -33.83 16.10
CA GLY A 81 28.31 -34.69 14.93
C GLY A 81 26.89 -35.26 14.81
N TRP A 82 26.36 -35.25 13.62
CA TRP A 82 25.18 -36.02 13.24
C TRP A 82 25.56 -37.09 12.23
N PRO A 83 24.97 -38.28 12.28
CA PRO A 83 25.37 -39.41 11.43
C PRO A 83 24.85 -39.23 10.01
N LYS A 84 25.69 -39.51 9.03
CA LYS A 84 25.38 -39.59 7.61
C LYS A 84 24.48 -40.80 7.35
N VAL A 85 23.28 -40.56 6.86
CA VAL A 85 22.49 -41.57 6.17
C VAL A 85 22.72 -41.42 4.67
N LYS A 86 23.32 -42.45 4.08
CA LYS A 86 23.39 -42.61 2.62
C LYS A 86 22.03 -43.13 2.17
N ASN A 87 21.42 -42.45 1.21
CA ASN A 87 20.47 -43.08 0.30
C ASN A 87 20.75 -42.59 -1.12
N ASP A 88 21.28 -43.50 -1.89
CA ASP A 88 21.34 -43.44 -3.35
C ASP A 88 19.93 -43.65 -3.86
N SER A 89 19.38 -42.66 -4.57
CA SER A 89 18.43 -42.84 -5.65
C SER A 89 18.41 -41.54 -6.45
N GLN A 90 19.22 -41.49 -7.50
CA GLN A 90 19.09 -40.54 -8.58
C GLN A 90 17.76 -40.79 -9.26
N HIS A 91 16.92 -39.79 -9.29
CA HIS A 91 15.92 -39.62 -10.35
C HIS A 91 15.88 -38.14 -10.73
N ASP A 92 16.27 -37.90 -11.97
CA ASP A 92 16.32 -36.59 -12.62
C ASP A 92 14.94 -35.95 -12.63
N THR A 93 14.71 -34.98 -11.75
CA THR A 93 13.59 -34.04 -11.83
C THR A 93 14.04 -32.69 -11.28
N LYS A 94 15.11 -32.16 -11.86
CA LYS A 94 15.59 -30.81 -11.54
C LYS A 94 15.78 -30.04 -12.84
N GLN A 95 14.71 -29.50 -13.42
CA GLN A 95 14.82 -28.43 -14.41
C GLN A 95 13.50 -27.70 -14.71
N GLN A 96 12.39 -27.97 -13.97
CA GLN A 96 11.10 -27.35 -14.28
C GLN A 96 10.51 -26.53 -13.13
N GLU A 97 11.18 -26.47 -11.97
CA GLU A 97 10.67 -25.74 -10.79
C GLU A 97 11.18 -24.29 -10.67
N ASP A 98 12.25 -23.90 -11.33
CA ASP A 98 12.90 -22.59 -11.14
C ASP A 98 12.42 -21.49 -12.09
N GLU A 99 11.74 -21.81 -13.20
CA GLU A 99 11.19 -20.81 -14.13
C GLU A 99 9.80 -20.31 -13.75
N ASP A 100 9.03 -21.06 -12.97
CA ASP A 100 7.64 -20.72 -12.62
C ASP A 100 7.52 -19.80 -11.40
N ASP A 101 8.56 -19.72 -10.55
CA ASP A 101 8.57 -18.93 -9.33
C ASP A 101 8.81 -17.42 -9.56
N ASN A 102 9.15 -17.02 -10.80
CA ASN A 102 9.49 -15.63 -11.13
C ASN A 102 8.45 -14.91 -11.99
N GLN A 103 7.31 -15.54 -12.31
CA GLN A 103 6.27 -14.93 -13.13
C GLN A 103 5.12 -14.42 -12.29
N PRO A 104 4.72 -13.12 -12.45
CA PRO A 104 3.49 -12.63 -11.84
C PRO A 104 2.30 -13.43 -12.38
N GLY A 105 1.45 -13.90 -11.49
CA GLY A 105 0.34 -14.73 -11.89
C GLY A 105 -0.82 -14.75 -10.91
N CYS A 106 -1.94 -15.33 -11.35
CA CYS A 106 -3.12 -15.47 -10.51
C CYS A 106 -2.80 -16.21 -9.21
N PHE A 107 -1.95 -17.23 -9.27
CA PHE A 107 -1.66 -18.15 -8.17
C PHE A 107 -0.19 -18.11 -7.71
N GLN A 108 0.49 -16.98 -7.91
CA GLN A 108 1.89 -16.79 -7.53
C GLN A 108 2.14 -17.12 -6.05
N ARG A 109 3.08 -18.03 -5.78
CA ARG A 109 3.43 -18.49 -4.42
C ARG A 109 4.41 -17.56 -3.70
N ASN A 110 5.30 -16.87 -4.44
CA ASN A 110 6.25 -15.94 -3.84
C ASN A 110 5.52 -14.77 -3.15
N PRO A 111 5.67 -14.61 -1.81
CA PRO A 111 4.93 -13.57 -1.07
C PRO A 111 5.37 -12.14 -1.43
N LYS A 112 6.51 -11.97 -2.08
CA LYS A 112 7.00 -10.65 -2.51
C LYS A 112 6.40 -10.21 -3.85
N GLN A 113 5.87 -11.14 -4.63
CA GLN A 113 5.27 -10.87 -5.93
C GLN A 113 3.75 -10.74 -5.81
N PHE A 114 3.14 -10.05 -6.76
CA PHE A 114 1.69 -9.92 -6.85
C PHE A 114 1.06 -11.29 -7.18
N SER A 115 -0.08 -11.58 -6.54
CA SER A 115 -0.94 -12.72 -6.87
C SER A 115 -2.39 -12.30 -6.73
N LEU A 116 -3.18 -12.45 -7.80
CA LEU A 116 -4.59 -12.04 -7.79
C LEU A 116 -5.41 -12.89 -6.81
N SER A 117 -5.19 -14.21 -6.76
CA SER A 117 -5.87 -15.10 -5.81
C SER A 117 -5.52 -14.80 -4.36
N ARG A 118 -4.26 -14.42 -4.07
CA ARG A 118 -3.85 -14.00 -2.72
C ARG A 118 -4.47 -12.67 -2.33
N LEU A 119 -4.60 -11.73 -3.26
CA LEU A 119 -5.31 -10.47 -3.02
C LEU A 119 -6.78 -10.74 -2.66
N VAL A 120 -7.49 -11.56 -3.45
CA VAL A 120 -8.87 -12.01 -3.14
C VAL A 120 -8.92 -12.66 -1.77
N GLY A 121 -8.04 -13.64 -1.52
CA GLY A 121 -7.97 -14.36 -0.24
C GLY A 121 -7.71 -13.45 0.96
N SER A 122 -6.89 -12.42 0.79
CA SER A 122 -6.59 -11.47 1.86
C SER A 122 -7.81 -10.67 2.30
N PHE A 123 -8.64 -10.22 1.36
CA PHE A 123 -9.90 -9.52 1.71
C PHE A 123 -10.95 -10.43 2.31
N LYS A 124 -11.03 -11.71 1.93
CA LYS A 124 -11.98 -12.70 2.50
C LYS A 124 -11.86 -12.88 4.01
N ILE A 125 -10.67 -12.68 4.56
CA ILE A 125 -10.40 -12.89 5.98
C ILE A 125 -10.39 -11.60 6.80
N VAL A 126 -10.66 -10.45 6.19
CA VAL A 126 -10.65 -9.15 6.88
C VAL A 126 -11.73 -9.05 7.95
N MET A 127 -12.92 -9.56 7.64
CA MET A 127 -14.04 -9.58 8.59
C MET A 127 -13.91 -10.74 9.57
N THR A 128 -14.17 -10.46 10.84
CA THR A 128 -14.27 -11.50 11.88
C THR A 128 -15.60 -12.26 11.77
N LYS A 129 -15.75 -13.30 12.54
CA LYS A 129 -17.03 -14.06 12.59
C LYS A 129 -18.18 -13.25 13.18
N GLU A 130 -17.83 -12.26 14.00
CA GLU A 130 -18.75 -11.33 14.65
C GLU A 130 -19.16 -10.17 13.73
N GLY A 131 -18.59 -10.08 12.52
CA GLY A 131 -18.86 -9.04 11.53
C GLY A 131 -18.02 -7.77 11.73
N GLU A 132 -17.02 -7.78 12.61
CA GLU A 132 -16.09 -6.67 12.79
C GLU A 132 -14.96 -6.71 11.77
N ILE A 133 -14.36 -5.56 11.47
CA ILE A 133 -13.21 -5.47 10.57
C ILE A 133 -11.92 -5.49 11.39
N ASP A 134 -11.14 -6.57 11.27
CA ASP A 134 -9.82 -6.70 11.90
C ASP A 134 -8.81 -5.73 11.25
N THR A 135 -8.28 -4.80 12.03
CA THR A 135 -7.37 -3.76 11.54
C THR A 135 -6.07 -4.32 10.96
N THR A 136 -5.52 -5.39 11.56
CA THR A 136 -4.29 -6.02 11.08
C THR A 136 -4.49 -6.68 9.72
N LYS A 137 -5.60 -7.41 9.56
CA LYS A 137 -5.93 -8.08 8.29
C LYS A 137 -6.30 -7.05 7.22
N TYR A 138 -7.00 -5.97 7.57
CA TYR A 138 -7.26 -4.86 6.67
C TYR A 138 -5.95 -4.23 6.15
N ALA A 139 -5.02 -3.89 7.04
CA ALA A 139 -3.71 -3.35 6.66
C ALA A 139 -2.92 -4.32 5.75
N SER A 140 -2.94 -5.62 6.06
CA SER A 140 -2.33 -6.66 5.23
C SER A 140 -2.96 -6.74 3.84
N SER A 141 -4.29 -6.67 3.73
CA SER A 141 -5.00 -6.67 2.43
C SER A 141 -4.68 -5.43 1.60
N GLN A 142 -4.57 -4.26 2.24
CA GLN A 142 -4.10 -3.05 1.58
C GLN A 142 -2.65 -3.19 1.08
N SER A 143 -1.78 -3.88 1.82
CA SER A 143 -0.39 -4.16 1.41
C SER A 143 -0.33 -5.06 0.18
N GLU A 144 -1.20 -6.09 0.09
CA GLU A 144 -1.33 -6.91 -1.13
C GLU A 144 -1.86 -6.08 -2.31
N LEU A 145 -2.81 -5.17 -2.07
CA LEU A 145 -3.32 -4.25 -3.10
C LEU A 145 -2.22 -3.32 -3.64
N MET A 146 -1.28 -2.89 -2.79
CA MET A 146 -0.16 -2.05 -3.25
C MET A 146 0.74 -2.76 -4.26
N LYS A 147 0.92 -4.08 -4.16
CA LYS A 147 1.68 -4.87 -5.16
C LYS A 147 1.03 -4.83 -6.54
N LEU A 148 -0.31 -4.79 -6.61
CA LEU A 148 -1.04 -4.57 -7.87
C LEU A 148 -0.66 -3.22 -8.50
N LEU A 149 -0.68 -2.14 -7.73
CA LEU A 149 -0.35 -0.81 -8.24
C LEU A 149 1.12 -0.69 -8.67
N GLU A 150 2.04 -1.31 -7.93
CA GLU A 150 3.46 -1.37 -8.29
C GLU A 150 3.70 -2.06 -9.63
N MET A 151 2.96 -3.13 -9.90
CA MET A 151 3.03 -3.86 -11.16
C MET A 151 2.56 -3.02 -12.36
N LEU A 152 1.67 -2.05 -12.16
CA LEU A 152 1.18 -1.15 -13.21
C LEU A 152 2.24 -0.13 -13.65
N GLY A 153 3.30 0.07 -12.87
CA GLY A 153 4.48 0.85 -13.26
C GLY A 153 4.77 2.06 -12.38
N THR A 154 5.95 2.64 -12.60
CA THR A 154 6.51 3.73 -11.79
C THR A 154 5.66 5.00 -11.76
N VAL A 155 4.74 5.19 -12.72
CA VAL A 155 3.81 6.32 -12.72
C VAL A 155 2.90 6.31 -11.49
N PHE A 156 2.63 5.13 -10.92
CA PHE A 156 1.80 4.96 -9.73
C PHE A 156 2.60 4.96 -8.41
N SER A 157 3.93 5.12 -8.47
CA SER A 157 4.79 5.00 -7.28
C SER A 157 4.46 6.01 -6.18
N PHE A 158 3.98 7.21 -6.52
CA PHE A 158 3.58 8.19 -5.52
C PHE A 158 2.32 7.76 -4.76
N VAL A 159 1.34 7.13 -5.45
CA VAL A 159 0.13 6.60 -4.82
C VAL A 159 0.48 5.43 -3.91
N THR A 160 1.34 4.52 -4.38
CA THR A 160 1.77 3.37 -3.57
C THR A 160 2.58 3.81 -2.36
N SER A 161 3.46 4.80 -2.48
CA SER A 161 4.22 5.35 -1.36
C SER A 161 3.32 6.02 -0.31
N ASP A 162 2.35 6.81 -0.77
CA ASP A 162 1.36 7.47 0.10
C ASP A 162 0.49 6.45 0.84
N ALA A 163 -0.02 5.44 0.14
CA ALA A 163 -0.82 4.38 0.75
C ALA A 163 -0.01 3.52 1.73
N LYS A 164 1.23 3.16 1.39
CA LYS A 164 2.14 2.43 2.31
C LYS A 164 2.37 3.20 3.60
N SER A 165 2.63 4.51 3.52
CA SER A 165 2.77 5.35 4.72
C SER A 165 1.52 5.31 5.61
N LYS A 166 0.32 5.26 5.03
CA LYS A 166 -0.94 5.12 5.77
C LYS A 166 -1.12 3.74 6.41
N ILE A 167 -0.72 2.70 5.71
CA ILE A 167 -0.72 1.32 6.23
C ILE A 167 0.23 1.23 7.42
N GLU A 168 1.45 1.77 7.30
CA GLU A 168 2.45 1.81 8.39
C GLU A 168 1.92 2.53 9.64
N ILE A 169 1.14 3.60 9.48
CA ILE A 169 0.51 4.29 10.61
C ILE A 169 -0.49 3.37 11.34
N LEU A 170 -1.35 2.65 10.62
CA LEU A 170 -2.30 1.72 11.22
C LEU A 170 -1.58 0.56 11.93
N GLU A 171 -0.55 -0.01 11.30
CA GLU A 171 0.27 -1.07 11.88
C GLU A 171 1.01 -0.59 13.13
N ALA A 172 1.55 0.64 13.11
CA ALA A 172 2.24 1.22 14.26
C ALA A 172 1.30 1.41 15.45
N TYR A 173 0.08 1.92 15.22
CA TYR A 173 -0.92 2.01 16.29
C TYR A 173 -1.30 0.64 16.83
N ARG A 174 -1.52 -0.34 15.95
CA ARG A 174 -1.84 -1.71 16.37
C ARG A 174 -0.73 -2.36 17.19
N ALA A 175 0.53 -2.02 16.91
CA ALA A 175 1.71 -2.52 17.63
C ALA A 175 2.09 -1.67 18.87
N SER A 176 1.41 -0.57 19.14
CA SER A 176 1.68 0.33 20.28
C SER A 176 1.12 -0.23 21.60
N GLU A 177 1.38 0.46 22.70
CA GLU A 177 0.80 0.14 24.01
C GLU A 177 -0.74 0.24 24.03
N GLN A 178 -1.33 1.09 23.17
CA GLN A 178 -2.76 1.23 22.97
C GLN A 178 -3.32 0.26 21.93
N GLY A 179 -2.53 -0.72 21.48
CA GLY A 179 -2.87 -1.62 20.40
C GLY A 179 -4.18 -2.39 20.55
N GLU A 180 -4.65 -2.62 21.78
CA GLU A 180 -5.95 -3.26 22.04
C GLU A 180 -7.12 -2.41 21.52
N HIS A 181 -7.04 -1.08 21.65
CA HIS A 181 -8.04 -0.16 21.13
C HIS A 181 -8.04 -0.09 19.59
N TYR A 182 -6.99 -0.55 18.94
CA TYR A 182 -6.83 -0.61 17.48
C TYR A 182 -7.02 -2.02 16.91
N ALA A 183 -7.64 -2.94 17.67
CA ALA A 183 -7.83 -4.32 17.24
C ALA A 183 -8.81 -4.43 16.06
N THR A 184 -9.92 -3.70 16.13
CA THR A 184 -10.90 -3.58 15.06
C THR A 184 -11.03 -2.12 14.61
N ILE A 185 -11.57 -1.91 13.40
CA ILE A 185 -11.82 -0.55 12.91
C ILE A 185 -12.82 0.15 13.84
N GLU A 186 -13.87 -0.54 14.29
CA GLU A 186 -14.86 0.06 15.18
C GLU A 186 -14.24 0.50 16.52
N SER A 187 -13.45 -0.37 17.17
CA SER A 187 -12.78 -0.04 18.44
C SER A 187 -11.81 1.13 18.26
N MET A 188 -11.12 1.22 17.13
CA MET A 188 -10.24 2.34 16.82
C MET A 188 -11.00 3.67 16.69
N LEU A 189 -12.10 3.68 15.92
CA LEU A 189 -12.91 4.89 15.73
C LEU A 189 -13.51 5.37 17.05
N GLN A 190 -14.01 4.45 17.88
CA GLN A 190 -14.56 4.75 19.20
C GLN A 190 -13.48 5.35 20.11
N TYR A 191 -12.33 4.70 20.21
CA TYR A 191 -11.22 5.16 21.05
C TYR A 191 -10.72 6.55 20.67
N GLU A 192 -10.51 6.80 19.36
CA GLU A 192 -10.04 8.10 18.88
C GLU A 192 -11.09 9.22 19.06
N LYS A 193 -12.38 8.87 19.01
CA LYS A 193 -13.47 9.80 19.33
C LYS A 193 -13.43 10.19 20.80
N ASP A 194 -13.35 9.20 21.69
CA ASP A 194 -13.44 9.39 23.14
C ASP A 194 -12.22 10.14 23.70
N THR A 195 -11.05 9.91 23.11
CA THR A 195 -9.78 10.57 23.50
C THR A 195 -9.53 11.89 22.78
N GLY A 196 -10.31 12.23 21.75
CA GLY A 196 -10.14 13.44 20.96
C GLY A 196 -8.97 13.39 19.97
N ILE A 197 -8.27 12.25 19.83
CA ILE A 197 -7.14 12.07 18.90
C ILE A 197 -7.56 12.40 17.45
N VAL A 198 -8.79 12.09 17.09
CA VAL A 198 -9.33 12.34 15.74
C VAL A 198 -9.29 13.82 15.35
N LEU A 199 -9.33 14.74 16.32
CA LEU A 199 -9.29 16.20 16.11
C LEU A 199 -7.89 16.79 16.30
N ASP A 200 -6.93 16.03 16.83
CA ASP A 200 -5.56 16.50 17.05
C ASP A 200 -4.77 16.49 15.74
N ASN A 201 -4.55 17.67 15.17
CA ASN A 201 -3.79 17.82 13.91
C ASN A 201 -2.27 17.62 14.09
N LYS A 202 -1.76 17.58 15.32
CA LYS A 202 -0.33 17.36 15.59
C LYS A 202 0.06 15.90 15.54
N LYS A 203 -0.90 14.98 15.65
CA LYS A 203 -0.67 13.53 15.63
C LYS A 203 -1.38 12.89 14.44
N PRO A 204 -0.82 11.85 13.81
CA PRO A 204 -1.59 11.06 12.87
C PRO A 204 -2.77 10.41 13.63
N SER A 205 -3.91 10.32 12.96
CA SER A 205 -5.08 9.62 13.48
C SER A 205 -5.33 8.38 12.64
N GLY A 206 -5.62 7.25 13.28
CA GLY A 206 -6.03 6.02 12.60
C GLY A 206 -7.31 6.25 11.80
N ALA A 207 -8.28 6.95 12.37
CA ALA A 207 -9.54 7.29 11.71
C ALA A 207 -9.30 8.15 10.45
N ARG A 208 -8.54 9.24 10.54
CA ARG A 208 -8.22 10.07 9.37
C ARG A 208 -7.40 9.33 8.31
N THR A 209 -6.50 8.48 8.75
CA THR A 209 -5.65 7.65 7.89
C THR A 209 -6.47 6.61 7.14
N LEU A 210 -7.34 5.89 7.86
CA LEU A 210 -8.22 4.89 7.29
C LEU A 210 -9.22 5.50 6.30
N LEU A 211 -9.79 6.68 6.59
CA LEU A 211 -10.74 7.36 5.69
C LEU A 211 -10.15 7.55 4.28
N ARG A 212 -8.86 7.89 4.19
CA ARG A 212 -8.19 8.06 2.88
C ARG A 212 -8.01 6.72 2.15
N LEU A 213 -7.65 5.66 2.86
CA LEU A 213 -7.56 4.31 2.31
C LEU A 213 -8.94 3.79 1.88
N HIS A 214 -9.97 4.05 2.67
CA HIS A 214 -11.36 3.70 2.39
C HIS A 214 -11.89 4.37 1.12
N ARG A 215 -11.66 5.68 0.97
CA ARG A 215 -12.01 6.42 -0.25
C ARG A 215 -11.29 5.86 -1.49
N ALA A 216 -10.01 5.50 -1.35
CA ALA A 216 -9.24 4.86 -2.43
C ALA A 216 -9.76 3.44 -2.73
N LEU A 217 -10.19 2.69 -1.71
CA LEU A 217 -10.73 1.34 -1.88
C LEU A 217 -12.02 1.34 -2.71
N LYS A 218 -12.89 2.36 -2.57
CA LYS A 218 -14.08 2.54 -3.42
C LYS A 218 -13.71 2.62 -4.90
N PHE A 219 -12.69 3.42 -5.22
CA PHE A 219 -12.20 3.52 -6.59
C PHE A 219 -11.73 2.17 -7.13
N ILE A 220 -10.94 1.43 -6.36
CA ILE A 220 -10.42 0.11 -6.77
C ILE A 220 -11.56 -0.89 -6.97
N MET A 221 -12.48 -0.97 -6.02
CA MET A 221 -13.64 -1.86 -6.08
C MET A 221 -14.48 -1.61 -7.34
N GLU A 222 -14.82 -0.35 -7.60
CA GLU A 222 -15.63 0.03 -8.76
C GLU A 222 -14.88 -0.24 -10.08
N PHE A 223 -13.58 0.07 -10.12
CA PHE A 223 -12.75 -0.21 -11.28
C PHE A 223 -12.66 -1.72 -11.56
N MET A 224 -12.45 -2.56 -10.55
CA MET A 224 -12.42 -4.01 -10.71
C MET A 224 -13.78 -4.56 -11.13
N ASN A 225 -14.88 -4.08 -10.55
CA ASN A 225 -16.23 -4.46 -10.94
C ASN A 225 -16.49 -4.18 -12.44
N ARG A 226 -16.13 -2.99 -12.94
CA ARG A 226 -16.25 -2.65 -14.37
C ARG A 226 -15.29 -3.46 -15.23
N MET A 227 -14.07 -3.71 -14.76
CA MET A 227 -13.08 -4.51 -15.49
C MET A 227 -13.57 -5.96 -15.67
N GLY A 228 -14.10 -6.59 -14.61
CA GLY A 228 -14.65 -7.95 -14.66
C GLY A 228 -15.81 -8.10 -15.65
N LYS A 229 -16.59 -7.04 -15.87
CA LYS A 229 -17.73 -6.99 -16.79
C LYS A 229 -17.38 -6.42 -18.17
N SER A 230 -16.10 -6.11 -18.43
CA SER A 230 -15.68 -5.41 -19.63
C SER A 230 -15.61 -6.32 -20.85
N THR A 231 -15.93 -5.77 -22.02
CA THR A 231 -15.75 -6.42 -23.33
C THR A 231 -14.36 -6.18 -23.90
N SER A 232 -13.97 -6.95 -24.93
CA SER A 232 -12.63 -6.92 -25.50
C SER A 232 -12.21 -5.55 -26.07
N ASP A 233 -13.15 -4.72 -26.44
CA ASP A 233 -12.94 -3.36 -26.98
C ASP A 233 -12.85 -2.28 -25.90
N ALA A 234 -13.06 -2.62 -24.62
CA ALA A 234 -13.04 -1.67 -23.52
C ALA A 234 -11.67 -0.98 -23.35
N LYS A 235 -11.71 0.33 -23.13
CA LYS A 235 -10.51 1.14 -22.89
C LYS A 235 -10.27 1.30 -21.39
N VAL A 236 -9.24 0.61 -20.88
CA VAL A 236 -8.87 0.64 -19.46
C VAL A 236 -8.65 2.06 -18.94
N SER A 237 -7.99 2.92 -19.74
CA SER A 237 -7.76 4.33 -19.38
C SER A 237 -9.03 5.14 -19.23
N THR A 238 -10.03 4.92 -20.07
CA THR A 238 -11.34 5.60 -20.00
C THR A 238 -12.09 5.11 -18.77
N MET A 239 -12.17 3.81 -18.57
CA MET A 239 -12.81 3.19 -17.41
C MET A 239 -12.20 3.69 -16.08
N ALA A 240 -10.88 3.70 -15.98
CA ALA A 240 -10.19 4.21 -14.78
C ALA A 240 -10.47 5.70 -14.54
N TYR A 241 -10.49 6.51 -15.61
CA TYR A 241 -10.81 7.93 -15.53
C TYR A 241 -12.23 8.17 -15.03
N GLU A 242 -13.21 7.45 -15.56
CA GLU A 242 -14.61 7.56 -15.16
C GLU A 242 -14.80 7.12 -13.70
N CYS A 243 -14.31 5.93 -13.33
CA CYS A 243 -14.36 5.47 -11.94
C CYS A 243 -13.73 6.48 -10.97
N TYR A 244 -12.58 7.05 -11.33
CA TYR A 244 -11.93 8.07 -10.51
C TYR A 244 -12.79 9.32 -10.32
N HIS A 245 -13.42 9.81 -11.38
CA HIS A 245 -14.29 10.99 -11.31
C HIS A 245 -15.54 10.75 -10.47
N GLU A 246 -16.09 9.55 -10.50
CA GLU A 246 -17.27 9.18 -9.74
C GLU A 246 -16.99 8.94 -8.25
N THR A 247 -15.76 8.51 -7.91
CA THR A 247 -15.45 8.04 -6.54
C THR A 247 -14.49 8.94 -5.80
N LEU A 248 -13.35 9.31 -6.40
CA LEU A 248 -12.20 9.84 -5.67
C LEU A 248 -11.88 11.31 -6.00
N ALA A 249 -12.25 11.79 -7.18
CA ALA A 249 -11.85 13.10 -7.67
C ALA A 249 -12.32 14.27 -6.78
N ASN A 250 -13.47 14.13 -6.12
CA ASN A 250 -14.05 15.18 -5.27
C ASN A 250 -13.20 15.44 -4.00
N TYR A 251 -12.42 14.48 -3.58
CA TYR A 251 -11.50 14.59 -2.42
C TYR A 251 -10.12 15.13 -2.81
N HIS A 252 -9.87 15.35 -4.10
CA HIS A 252 -8.57 15.77 -4.59
C HIS A 252 -8.60 17.20 -5.14
N VAL A 253 -7.55 17.96 -4.83
CA VAL A 253 -7.33 19.30 -5.41
C VAL A 253 -7.09 19.21 -6.92
N TRP A 254 -7.32 20.31 -7.64
CA TRP A 254 -7.24 20.33 -9.11
C TRP A 254 -5.95 19.74 -9.68
N ILE A 255 -4.78 20.03 -9.08
CA ILE A 255 -3.49 19.54 -9.57
C ILE A 255 -3.39 18.02 -9.50
N VAL A 256 -3.89 17.41 -8.43
CA VAL A 256 -3.93 15.95 -8.26
C VAL A 256 -4.87 15.30 -9.27
N ARG A 257 -6.05 15.91 -9.52
CA ARG A 257 -6.98 15.43 -10.56
C ARG A 257 -6.34 15.42 -11.94
N LYS A 258 -5.55 16.45 -12.28
CA LYS A 258 -4.83 16.50 -13.57
C LYS A 258 -3.73 15.44 -13.64
N ALA A 259 -2.97 15.24 -12.56
CA ALA A 259 -1.93 14.20 -12.48
C ALA A 259 -2.53 12.78 -12.62
N ALA A 260 -3.63 12.50 -11.93
CA ALA A 260 -4.36 11.23 -12.03
C ALA A 260 -4.84 10.97 -13.47
N GLY A 261 -5.46 11.97 -14.11
CA GLY A 261 -5.88 11.85 -15.50
C GLY A 261 -4.71 11.52 -16.44
N MET A 262 -3.55 12.15 -16.26
CA MET A 262 -2.35 11.82 -17.05
C MET A 262 -1.82 10.41 -16.77
N ALA A 263 -1.87 9.96 -15.52
CA ALA A 263 -1.45 8.61 -15.13
C ALA A 263 -2.33 7.55 -15.80
N PHE A 264 -3.64 7.75 -15.87
CA PHE A 264 -4.55 6.79 -16.50
C PHE A 264 -4.28 6.60 -18.01
N TYR A 265 -3.79 7.63 -18.72
CA TYR A 265 -3.37 7.46 -20.12
C TYR A 265 -2.19 6.51 -20.32
N THR A 266 -1.44 6.19 -19.25
CA THR A 266 -0.32 5.25 -19.31
C THR A 266 -0.75 3.81 -19.07
N LEU A 267 -2.00 3.58 -18.67
CA LEU A 267 -2.53 2.24 -18.46
C LEU A 267 -2.47 1.44 -19.78
N PRO A 268 -2.15 0.15 -19.70
CA PRO A 268 -2.05 -0.72 -20.86
C PRO A 268 -3.43 -0.95 -21.50
N THR A 269 -3.44 -1.57 -22.69
CA THR A 269 -4.67 -2.08 -23.28
C THR A 269 -5.31 -3.13 -22.36
N ARG A 270 -6.61 -3.41 -22.52
CA ARG A 270 -7.32 -4.42 -21.71
C ARG A 270 -6.59 -5.77 -21.74
N LYS A 271 -6.24 -6.24 -22.91
CA LYS A 271 -5.49 -7.49 -23.07
C LYS A 271 -4.20 -7.49 -22.24
N ASN A 272 -3.36 -6.46 -22.41
CA ASN A 272 -2.10 -6.36 -21.68
C ASN A 272 -2.29 -6.12 -20.17
N PHE A 273 -3.43 -5.54 -19.76
CA PHE A 273 -3.78 -5.39 -18.36
C PHE A 273 -4.09 -6.74 -17.71
N LEU A 274 -4.93 -7.55 -18.37
CA LEU A 274 -5.26 -8.90 -17.91
C LEU A 274 -4.02 -9.81 -17.88
N GLU A 275 -3.18 -9.80 -18.93
CA GLU A 275 -1.92 -10.54 -18.97
C GLU A 275 -0.92 -10.12 -17.89
N LYS A 276 -0.94 -8.85 -17.46
CA LYS A 276 -0.15 -8.39 -16.32
C LYS A 276 -0.68 -8.89 -14.99
N LEU A 277 -2.01 -9.00 -14.84
CA LEU A 277 -2.61 -9.53 -13.62
C LEU A 277 -2.26 -11.00 -13.43
N CYS A 278 -2.40 -11.79 -14.48
CA CYS A 278 -1.95 -13.16 -14.54
C CYS A 278 -2.00 -13.74 -15.97
N LYS A 279 -1.31 -14.85 -16.21
CA LYS A 279 -1.21 -15.51 -17.52
C LYS A 279 -2.13 -16.72 -17.60
N GLU A 280 -3.32 -16.61 -17.07
CA GLU A 280 -4.35 -17.62 -17.16
C GLU A 280 -5.34 -17.30 -18.31
N GLU A 281 -6.23 -18.21 -18.60
CA GLU A 281 -7.33 -17.99 -19.54
C GLU A 281 -8.17 -16.78 -19.10
N GLU A 282 -8.64 -16.00 -20.08
CA GLU A 282 -9.32 -14.71 -19.82
C GLU A 282 -10.49 -14.85 -18.85
N ASP A 283 -11.29 -15.90 -18.98
CA ASP A 283 -12.45 -16.15 -18.13
C ASP A 283 -12.05 -16.39 -16.68
N VAL A 284 -10.92 -17.05 -16.42
CA VAL A 284 -10.37 -17.24 -15.07
C VAL A 284 -9.96 -15.92 -14.48
N VAL A 285 -9.26 -15.09 -15.26
CA VAL A 285 -8.81 -13.75 -14.80
C VAL A 285 -9.99 -12.85 -14.49
N LEU A 286 -11.00 -12.80 -15.38
CA LEU A 286 -12.19 -11.99 -15.19
C LEU A 286 -13.03 -12.49 -14.01
N GLY A 287 -13.11 -13.81 -13.80
CA GLY A 287 -13.76 -14.41 -12.64
C GLY A 287 -13.12 -13.95 -11.33
N LEU A 288 -11.79 -14.00 -11.22
CA LEU A 288 -11.06 -13.53 -10.04
C LEU A 288 -11.16 -12.01 -9.83
N ILE A 289 -11.22 -11.23 -10.90
CA ILE A 289 -11.42 -9.75 -10.81
C ILE A 289 -12.82 -9.46 -10.26
N SER A 290 -13.84 -10.14 -10.74
CA SER A 290 -15.21 -10.00 -10.24
C SER A 290 -15.30 -10.44 -8.78
N GLU A 291 -14.71 -11.58 -8.44
CA GLU A 291 -14.64 -12.08 -7.07
C GLU A 291 -13.91 -11.10 -6.13
N LEU A 292 -12.85 -10.42 -6.60
CA LEU A 292 -12.17 -9.38 -5.84
C LEU A 292 -13.13 -8.24 -5.49
N ALA A 293 -13.87 -7.73 -6.48
CA ALA A 293 -14.83 -6.66 -6.25
C ALA A 293 -15.92 -7.07 -5.24
N ASP A 294 -16.48 -8.27 -5.39
CA ASP A 294 -17.51 -8.81 -4.51
C ASP A 294 -16.97 -9.06 -3.08
N THR A 295 -15.69 -9.41 -2.95
CA THR A 295 -15.04 -9.63 -1.65
C THR A 295 -14.70 -8.32 -0.93
N ILE A 296 -14.36 -7.26 -1.66
CA ILE A 296 -14.12 -5.94 -1.09
C ILE A 296 -15.42 -5.28 -0.62
N LEU A 297 -16.53 -5.52 -1.30
CA LEU A 297 -17.80 -4.84 -1.06
C LEU A 297 -18.26 -4.87 0.40
N PRO A 298 -18.37 -6.03 1.10
CA PRO A 298 -18.81 -6.04 2.48
C PRO A 298 -17.85 -5.31 3.44
N VAL A 299 -16.53 -5.34 3.17
CA VAL A 299 -15.55 -4.59 3.96
C VAL A 299 -15.74 -3.08 3.75
N TYR A 300 -16.02 -2.68 2.51
CA TYR A 300 -16.29 -1.28 2.18
C TYR A 300 -17.58 -0.80 2.86
N GLU A 301 -18.69 -1.53 2.70
CA GLU A 301 -20.00 -1.17 3.27
C GLU A 301 -19.97 -1.07 4.79
N GLN A 302 -19.37 -2.06 5.47
CA GLN A 302 -19.22 -2.02 6.93
C GLN A 302 -18.37 -0.83 7.39
N THR A 303 -17.30 -0.49 6.66
CA THR A 303 -16.48 0.69 6.97
C THR A 303 -17.30 1.97 6.78
N GLU A 304 -18.08 2.08 5.70
CA GLU A 304 -18.94 3.24 5.40
C GLU A 304 -20.00 3.44 6.51
N GLU A 305 -20.63 2.37 6.96
CA GLU A 305 -21.59 2.40 8.08
C GLU A 305 -20.93 2.91 9.37
N LEU A 306 -19.71 2.47 9.68
CA LEU A 306 -18.97 2.93 10.84
C LEU A 306 -18.64 4.43 10.73
N TYR A 307 -18.18 4.91 9.55
CA TYR A 307 -17.93 6.35 9.37
C TYR A 307 -19.23 7.18 9.49
N THR A 308 -20.36 6.66 9.04
CA THR A 308 -21.68 7.27 9.24
C THR A 308 -22.06 7.30 10.73
N LYS A 309 -21.92 6.17 11.43
CA LYS A 309 -22.20 6.04 12.87
C LYS A 309 -21.42 7.04 13.73
N PHE A 310 -20.16 7.27 13.39
CA PHE A 310 -19.28 8.17 14.15
C PHE A 310 -19.31 9.62 13.66
N ASP A 311 -19.95 9.92 12.53
CA ASP A 311 -19.97 11.22 11.85
C ASP A 311 -18.55 11.67 11.43
N PHE A 312 -17.80 10.76 10.81
CA PHE A 312 -16.38 10.94 10.47
C PHE A 312 -16.09 11.11 8.98
N HIS A 313 -17.12 11.27 8.14
CA HIS A 313 -16.93 11.43 6.69
C HIS A 313 -16.19 12.70 6.30
N GLU A 314 -16.31 13.77 7.08
CA GLU A 314 -15.71 15.08 6.80
C GLU A 314 -14.38 15.32 7.55
N LEU A 315 -13.76 14.25 8.08
CA LEU A 315 -12.44 14.37 8.69
C LEU A 315 -11.40 14.85 7.66
N PRO A 316 -10.48 15.76 8.08
CA PRO A 316 -9.47 16.37 7.22
C PRO A 316 -8.43 15.38 6.68
#